data_c183ddffc31f150fbab37b38e0a35a1c
#
_entry.id   c183ddffc31f150fbab37b38e0a35a1c
#
_cell.length_a   1.000
_cell.length_b   1.000
_cell.length_c   1.000
_cell.angle_alpha   90.00
_cell.angle_beta   90.00
_cell.angle_gamma   90.00
#
_symmetry.space_group_name_H-M   'P 1'
#
loop_
_entity.id
_entity.type
_entity.pdbx_description
1 polymer ?
#
loop_
_entity_poly.entity_id
_entity_poly.type
_entity_poly.pdbx_seq_one_letter_code
_entity_poly.pdbx_strand_id
1 'polypeptide(L)'
;MKEEYNKYKTDTEQRMPTEEEQHLLRMAIGRTSRPAPDVEAEWEKFAETCGKQPVAKHKKKIAVWMAAAAAAVAFVLYLANRPDGFDKQEAFIAVKGITHEVTVQEDDGKPTVVKTRQLDFSRTTHTKDEAGNMTAKKTVVTTSRGMDAQMTLPDGTVVWLNAESRITFTDKYGLETREVNVEGEAYFEVKKDTDHPFIVHTPYFTTKVLGTSFNVKAYRQQTAHVVLVSGKVEVTGKEGDTLIMSPGEIVNTENGGDMKKERTDTYPFVQWKDGFFYFDRTPLADIMRELGRWYNINIVFENPSLMNVNLHFVAEKTQDINDIVKSLDKVIPGKVTIGDNEITLY
;
A
#
# COMPACT_ATOMS: atom_id res chain seq x y z
N MET A 1 -7.54 -36.01 5.48
CA MET A 1 -6.53 -34.92 5.40
C MET A 1 -5.10 -35.32 5.80
N LYS A 2 -4.88 -36.21 6.75
CA LYS A 2 -3.51 -36.70 7.08
C LYS A 2 -3.02 -37.83 6.15
N GLU A 3 -3.90 -38.56 5.50
CA GLU A 3 -3.53 -39.66 4.58
C GLU A 3 -3.22 -39.20 3.16
N GLU A 4 -3.79 -38.11 2.68
CA GLU A 4 -3.46 -37.53 1.37
C GLU A 4 -2.09 -36.80 1.36
N TYR A 5 -1.64 -36.26 2.48
CA TYR A 5 -0.34 -35.60 2.60
C TYR A 5 0.86 -36.57 2.47
N ASN A 6 0.65 -37.85 2.78
CA ASN A 6 1.72 -38.87 2.69
C ASN A 6 1.88 -39.51 1.29
N LYS A 7 0.94 -39.29 0.37
CA LYS A 7 1.00 -39.90 -0.98
C LYS A 7 1.95 -39.19 -1.94
N TYR A 8 2.37 -37.94 -1.62
CA TYR A 8 3.33 -37.17 -2.42
C TYR A 8 4.80 -37.27 -1.98
N LYS A 9 5.11 -38.17 -1.04
CA LYS A 9 6.43 -38.26 -0.42
C LYS A 9 7.34 -39.37 -0.97
N THR A 10 6.94 -40.09 -2.02
CA THR A 10 7.65 -41.31 -2.44
C THR A 10 8.15 -41.35 -3.87
N ASP A 11 8.25 -40.22 -4.61
CA ASP A 11 8.84 -40.24 -5.94
C ASP A 11 9.67 -38.99 -6.26
N THR A 12 10.65 -38.65 -5.42
CA THR A 12 11.71 -37.69 -5.83
C THR A 12 13.05 -38.20 -5.31
N GLU A 13 13.65 -39.13 -6.09
CA GLU A 13 15.05 -39.47 -5.92
C GLU A 13 15.93 -38.23 -6.08
N GLN A 14 16.78 -38.08 -5.10
CA GLN A 14 17.92 -37.20 -4.90
C GLN A 14 18.61 -36.71 -6.18
N ARG A 15 18.06 -35.69 -6.82
CA ARG A 15 18.79 -34.85 -7.75
C ARG A 15 19.23 -33.59 -7.01
N MET A 16 20.54 -33.38 -6.92
CA MET A 16 21.04 -32.08 -6.43
C MET A 16 20.45 -30.96 -7.31
N PRO A 17 19.81 -29.97 -6.69
CA PRO A 17 19.21 -28.87 -7.44
C PRO A 17 20.27 -28.09 -8.23
N THR A 18 19.95 -27.68 -9.44
CA THR A 18 20.81 -26.85 -10.27
C THR A 18 21.09 -25.51 -9.58
N GLU A 19 22.11 -24.77 -10.02
CA GLU A 19 22.44 -23.44 -9.44
C GLU A 19 21.24 -22.47 -9.52
N GLU A 20 20.43 -22.53 -10.59
CA GLU A 20 19.20 -21.76 -10.74
C GLU A 20 18.12 -22.19 -9.73
N GLU A 21 17.94 -23.49 -9.55
CA GLU A 21 17.00 -24.04 -8.54
C GLU A 21 17.48 -23.74 -7.11
N GLN A 22 18.81 -23.75 -6.86
CA GLN A 22 19.38 -23.30 -5.58
C GLN A 22 19.20 -21.81 -5.35
N HIS A 23 19.29 -20.99 -6.40
CA HIS A 23 19.02 -19.56 -6.31
C HIS A 23 17.54 -19.28 -6.04
N LEU A 24 16.63 -20.00 -6.71
CA LEU A 24 15.18 -19.93 -6.46
C LEU A 24 14.80 -20.45 -5.05
N LEU A 25 15.45 -21.54 -4.59
CA LEU A 25 15.31 -22.05 -3.23
C LEU A 25 15.84 -21.04 -2.19
N ARG A 26 16.95 -20.38 -2.42
CA ARG A 26 17.46 -19.32 -1.54
C ARG A 26 16.54 -18.09 -1.52
N MET A 27 15.96 -17.72 -2.67
CA MET A 27 14.94 -16.66 -2.74
C MET A 27 13.64 -17.08 -2.06
N ALA A 28 13.21 -18.34 -2.22
CA ALA A 28 12.04 -18.88 -1.54
C ALA A 28 12.26 -19.02 -0.02
N ILE A 29 13.43 -19.47 0.40
CA ILE A 29 13.82 -19.54 1.83
C ILE A 29 13.99 -18.14 2.42
N GLY A 30 14.51 -17.17 1.66
CA GLY A 30 14.53 -15.77 2.07
C GLY A 30 13.12 -15.19 2.24
N ARG A 31 12.15 -15.66 1.46
CA ARG A 31 10.72 -15.31 1.61
C ARG A 31 10.05 -15.99 2.80
N THR A 32 10.46 -17.22 3.15
CA THR A 32 9.89 -17.99 4.27
C THR A 32 10.58 -17.74 5.60
N SER A 33 11.73 -17.02 5.63
CA SER A 33 12.50 -16.79 6.85
C SER A 33 11.98 -15.65 7.73
N ARG A 34 11.03 -14.85 7.24
CA ARG A 34 10.28 -13.93 8.10
C ARG A 34 8.90 -14.54 8.31
N PRO A 35 8.57 -15.02 9.52
CA PRO A 35 7.22 -15.48 9.82
C PRO A 35 6.22 -14.34 9.59
N ALA A 36 4.97 -14.71 9.33
CA ALA A 36 3.87 -13.74 9.36
C ALA A 36 3.99 -12.89 10.63
N PRO A 37 3.77 -11.57 10.56
CA PRO A 37 3.94 -10.71 11.73
C PRO A 37 3.05 -11.20 12.87
N ASP A 38 3.67 -11.43 14.03
CA ASP A 38 2.96 -11.73 15.26
C ASP A 38 2.39 -10.42 15.80
N VAL A 39 1.11 -10.21 15.51
CA VAL A 39 0.38 -8.99 15.86
C VAL A 39 0.45 -8.70 17.35
N GLU A 40 0.30 -9.72 18.19
CA GLU A 40 0.34 -9.62 19.66
C GLU A 40 1.73 -9.23 20.17
N ALA A 41 2.77 -9.87 19.65
CA ALA A 41 4.16 -9.57 20.03
C ALA A 41 4.60 -8.16 19.59
N GLU A 42 4.14 -7.67 18.43
CA GLU A 42 4.42 -6.31 17.97
C GLU A 42 3.68 -5.26 18.82
N TRP A 43 2.47 -5.56 19.28
CA TRP A 43 1.73 -4.71 20.23
C TRP A 43 2.39 -4.61 21.58
N GLU A 44 2.93 -5.71 22.14
CA GLU A 44 3.67 -5.71 23.41
C GLU A 44 4.92 -4.83 23.34
N LYS A 45 5.71 -4.95 22.29
CA LYS A 45 6.91 -4.11 22.08
C LYS A 45 6.56 -2.62 22.00
N PHE A 46 5.45 -2.28 21.34
CA PHE A 46 4.99 -0.89 21.23
C PHE A 46 4.55 -0.35 22.58
N ALA A 47 3.76 -1.11 23.35
CA ALA A 47 3.30 -0.74 24.68
C ALA A 47 4.46 -0.49 25.67
N GLU A 48 5.55 -1.28 25.58
CA GLU A 48 6.75 -1.08 26.39
C GLU A 48 7.51 0.21 26.03
N THR A 49 7.49 0.59 24.73
CA THR A 49 8.22 1.77 24.23
C THR A 49 7.48 3.09 24.53
N CYS A 50 6.15 3.09 24.50
CA CYS A 50 5.32 4.29 24.78
C CYS A 50 5.02 4.54 26.26
N GLY A 51 5.30 3.56 27.13
CA GLY A 51 4.83 3.56 28.52
C GLY A 51 5.58 4.40 29.55
N LYS A 52 6.70 5.12 29.23
CA LYS A 52 7.47 5.84 30.27
C LYS A 52 8.12 7.11 29.76
N GLN A 53 7.42 8.22 29.87
CA GLN A 53 8.08 9.51 30.01
C GLN A 53 7.90 10.04 31.46
N PRO A 54 8.99 10.34 32.18
CA PRO A 54 8.90 10.86 33.54
C PRO A 54 8.54 12.34 33.58
N VAL A 55 7.47 12.65 34.30
CA VAL A 55 7.06 14.03 34.60
C VAL A 55 8.03 14.61 35.63
N ALA A 56 8.87 15.57 35.24
CA ALA A 56 9.77 16.29 36.13
C ALA A 56 9.02 17.31 36.99
N LYS A 57 9.03 17.13 38.31
CA LYS A 57 8.52 18.08 39.31
C LYS A 57 9.54 19.18 39.54
N HIS A 58 9.24 20.42 39.17
CA HIS A 58 9.97 21.61 39.68
C HIS A 58 9.06 22.50 40.50
N LYS A 59 9.38 22.55 41.83
CA LYS A 59 8.87 23.54 42.77
C LYS A 59 9.75 24.78 42.72
N LYS A 60 9.23 25.97 42.31
CA LYS A 60 9.72 27.31 42.74
C LYS A 60 8.57 28.33 42.80
N LYS A 61 8.28 28.72 43.91
CA LYS A 61 7.86 29.92 44.70
C LYS A 61 7.37 31.14 43.90
N ILE A 62 6.11 31.46 44.11
CA ILE A 62 5.47 32.68 44.64
C ILE A 62 6.21 34.00 44.31
N ALA A 63 5.98 34.51 43.11
CA ALA A 63 6.03 35.94 42.71
C ALA A 63 5.23 36.19 41.40
N VAL A 64 4.34 35.27 41.05
CA VAL A 64 3.69 35.17 39.68
C VAL A 64 2.17 35.44 39.75
N TRP A 65 1.61 35.69 40.92
CA TRP A 65 0.14 35.70 41.09
C TRP A 65 -0.58 36.90 40.46
N MET A 66 0.09 38.03 40.25
CA MET A 66 -0.55 39.18 39.61
C MET A 66 -0.39 39.20 38.07
N ALA A 67 0.68 38.64 37.55
CA ALA A 67 0.82 38.42 36.09
C ALA A 67 -0.07 37.24 35.62
N ALA A 68 -0.30 36.25 36.49
CA ALA A 68 -1.16 35.11 36.21
C ALA A 68 -2.65 35.46 36.06
N ALA A 69 -3.14 36.49 36.82
CA ALA A 69 -4.55 36.91 36.67
C ALA A 69 -4.81 37.62 35.33
N ALA A 70 -3.87 38.49 34.86
CA ALA A 70 -4.00 39.10 33.54
C ALA A 70 -3.81 38.10 32.39
N ALA A 71 -2.88 37.13 32.56
CA ALA A 71 -2.69 36.04 31.61
C ALA A 71 -3.88 35.05 31.60
N ALA A 72 -4.50 34.79 32.77
CA ALA A 72 -5.70 33.96 32.86
C ALA A 72 -6.92 34.63 32.21
N VAL A 73 -7.11 35.95 32.38
CA VAL A 73 -8.17 36.70 31.71
C VAL A 73 -7.89 36.79 30.20
N ALA A 74 -6.65 37.06 29.79
CA ALA A 74 -6.28 37.04 28.38
C ALA A 74 -6.41 35.62 27.77
N PHE A 75 -6.12 34.57 28.53
CA PHE A 75 -6.27 33.18 28.14
C PHE A 75 -7.74 32.77 28.07
N VAL A 76 -8.57 33.24 29.01
CA VAL A 76 -10.05 33.02 28.97
C VAL A 76 -10.67 33.81 27.82
N LEU A 77 -10.23 35.06 27.55
CA LEU A 77 -10.68 35.83 26.39
C LEU A 77 -10.14 35.24 25.07
N TYR A 78 -8.95 34.66 25.06
CA TYR A 78 -8.41 33.89 23.94
C TYR A 78 -9.16 32.59 23.74
N LEU A 79 -9.54 31.89 24.81
CA LEU A 79 -10.38 30.69 24.72
C LEU A 79 -11.85 31.00 24.34
N ALA A 80 -12.37 32.17 24.80
CA ALA A 80 -13.73 32.62 24.45
C ALA A 80 -13.81 33.23 23.04
N ASN A 81 -12.71 33.68 22.47
CA ASN A 81 -12.58 34.19 21.09
C ASN A 81 -11.85 33.20 20.16
N ARG A 82 -11.56 31.98 20.60
CA ARG A 82 -11.22 30.95 19.64
C ARG A 82 -12.45 30.74 18.77
N PRO A 83 -12.32 30.82 17.44
CA PRO A 83 -13.34 30.21 16.60
C PRO A 83 -13.43 28.75 17.08
N ASP A 84 -14.58 28.38 17.66
CA ASP A 84 -14.89 27.01 17.99
C ASP A 84 -14.81 26.19 16.70
N GLY A 85 -13.80 25.36 16.61
CA GLY A 85 -13.65 24.45 15.52
C GLY A 85 -12.18 24.42 15.04
N PHE A 86 -11.45 23.45 15.48
CA PHE A 86 -10.48 22.85 14.55
C PHE A 86 -11.33 22.49 13.33
N ASP A 87 -11.05 23.07 12.16
CA ASP A 87 -11.73 22.68 10.94
C ASP A 87 -11.56 21.17 10.81
N LYS A 88 -12.68 20.45 10.89
CA LYS A 88 -12.71 19.01 10.68
C LYS A 88 -12.00 18.71 9.37
N GLN A 89 -11.03 17.82 9.42
CA GLN A 89 -10.33 17.41 8.22
C GLN A 89 -10.75 16.00 7.83
N GLU A 90 -11.48 15.90 6.74
CA GLU A 90 -11.80 14.61 6.12
C GLU A 90 -10.52 14.05 5.48
N ALA A 91 -10.02 12.94 6.03
CA ALA A 91 -8.84 12.28 5.48
C ALA A 91 -9.20 11.27 4.40
N PHE A 92 -10.44 10.76 4.44
CA PHE A 92 -10.95 9.79 3.48
C PHE A 92 -12.48 9.80 3.49
N ILE A 93 -13.09 9.73 2.29
CA ILE A 93 -14.54 9.70 2.13
C ILE A 93 -14.95 8.35 1.54
N ALA A 94 -15.88 7.65 2.22
CA ALA A 94 -16.48 6.43 1.71
C ALA A 94 -17.32 6.73 0.45
N VAL A 95 -17.32 5.81 -0.51
CA VAL A 95 -18.15 5.95 -1.71
C VAL A 95 -19.37 5.08 -1.64
N LYS A 96 -20.48 5.60 -2.18
CA LYS A 96 -21.66 4.79 -2.45
C LYS A 96 -21.43 4.04 -3.76
N GLY A 97 -21.60 2.74 -3.76
CA GLY A 97 -21.48 1.96 -5.00
C GLY A 97 -20.84 0.59 -4.80
N ILE A 98 -20.23 0.09 -5.86
CA ILE A 98 -19.65 -1.25 -5.93
C ILE A 98 -18.42 -1.33 -5.05
N THR A 99 -18.48 -2.19 -4.04
CA THR A 99 -17.36 -2.54 -3.16
C THR A 99 -17.16 -4.05 -3.17
N HIS A 100 -15.95 -4.51 -2.79
CA HIS A 100 -15.62 -5.93 -2.72
C HIS A 100 -15.75 -6.69 -4.05
N GLU A 101 -15.50 -6.01 -5.17
CA GLU A 101 -15.58 -6.59 -6.50
C GLU A 101 -14.29 -6.34 -7.31
N VAL A 102 -14.00 -7.28 -8.19
CA VAL A 102 -13.00 -7.12 -9.25
C VAL A 102 -13.76 -7.04 -10.56
N THR A 103 -13.41 -6.07 -11.40
CA THR A 103 -14.01 -5.94 -12.73
C THR A 103 -12.94 -6.04 -13.82
N VAL A 104 -13.31 -6.67 -14.94
CA VAL A 104 -12.52 -6.71 -16.17
C VAL A 104 -13.32 -6.04 -17.27
N GLN A 105 -12.70 -5.10 -17.96
CA GLN A 105 -13.28 -4.43 -19.12
C GLN A 105 -12.35 -4.61 -20.32
N GLU A 106 -12.88 -5.05 -21.43
CA GLU A 106 -12.17 -5.15 -22.71
C GLU A 106 -12.68 -4.04 -23.64
N ASP A 107 -11.74 -3.27 -24.19
CA ASP A 107 -12.01 -2.11 -25.06
C ASP A 107 -13.01 -1.12 -24.43
N ASP A 108 -13.99 -0.69 -25.24
CA ASP A 108 -15.10 0.18 -24.82
C ASP A 108 -16.32 -0.63 -24.31
N GLY A 109 -16.12 -1.93 -24.05
CA GLY A 109 -17.14 -2.82 -23.50
C GLY A 109 -17.55 -2.39 -22.08
N LYS A 110 -18.65 -2.95 -21.60
CA LYS A 110 -19.06 -2.74 -20.21
C LYS A 110 -18.15 -3.54 -19.27
N PRO A 111 -17.76 -2.97 -18.10
CA PRO A 111 -17.06 -3.73 -17.09
C PRO A 111 -17.86 -4.97 -16.66
N THR A 112 -17.20 -6.11 -16.62
CA THR A 112 -17.75 -7.38 -16.16
C THR A 112 -17.20 -7.71 -14.79
N VAL A 113 -18.07 -7.97 -13.82
CA VAL A 113 -17.68 -8.43 -12.50
C VAL A 113 -17.18 -9.85 -12.56
N VAL A 114 -15.98 -10.08 -12.02
CA VAL A 114 -15.41 -11.43 -11.90
C VAL A 114 -15.44 -11.88 -10.43
N LYS A 115 -15.85 -13.14 -10.21
CA LYS A 115 -16.02 -13.69 -8.86
C LYS A 115 -14.71 -14.20 -8.22
N THR A 116 -13.61 -14.13 -8.97
CA THR A 116 -12.30 -14.60 -8.50
C THR A 116 -11.36 -13.43 -8.23
N ARG A 117 -10.49 -13.62 -7.24
CA ARG A 117 -9.35 -12.71 -7.00
C ARG A 117 -8.12 -13.08 -7.82
N GLN A 118 -8.13 -14.23 -8.50
CA GLN A 118 -7.05 -14.70 -9.35
C GLN A 118 -7.47 -14.65 -10.81
N LEU A 119 -6.73 -13.90 -11.61
CA LEU A 119 -6.97 -13.69 -13.03
C LEU A 119 -5.77 -14.21 -13.82
N ASP A 120 -6.02 -14.84 -14.94
CA ASP A 120 -4.97 -15.39 -15.81
C ASP A 120 -5.12 -14.87 -17.24
N PHE A 121 -4.20 -14.02 -17.65
CA PHE A 121 -4.10 -13.46 -18.99
C PHE A 121 -2.96 -14.10 -19.81
N SER A 122 -2.30 -15.15 -19.30
CA SER A 122 -1.17 -15.82 -19.98
C SER A 122 -1.53 -16.38 -21.36
N ARG A 123 -2.80 -16.55 -21.65
CA ARG A 123 -3.32 -17.04 -22.93
C ARG A 123 -3.84 -15.93 -23.86
N THR A 124 -3.69 -14.68 -23.47
CA THR A 124 -4.09 -13.56 -24.33
C THR A 124 -3.20 -13.52 -25.55
N THR A 125 -3.79 -13.62 -26.73
CA THR A 125 -3.10 -13.61 -28.02
C THR A 125 -3.26 -12.26 -28.69
N HIS A 126 -2.24 -11.88 -29.47
CA HIS A 126 -2.30 -10.70 -30.31
C HIS A 126 -3.40 -10.86 -31.36
N THR A 127 -4.32 -9.91 -31.43
CA THR A 127 -5.40 -9.88 -32.41
C THR A 127 -5.00 -9.01 -33.61
N LYS A 128 -5.35 -9.49 -34.82
CA LYS A 128 -5.21 -8.72 -36.05
C LYS A 128 -6.60 -8.37 -36.57
N ASP A 129 -6.75 -7.19 -37.16
CA ASP A 129 -7.97 -6.82 -37.88
C ASP A 129 -8.08 -7.58 -39.22
N GLU A 130 -9.17 -7.41 -39.93
CA GLU A 130 -9.40 -8.04 -41.25
C GLU A 130 -8.37 -7.59 -42.31
N ALA A 131 -7.70 -6.46 -42.13
CA ALA A 131 -6.62 -5.97 -42.97
C ALA A 131 -5.24 -6.49 -42.55
N GLY A 132 -5.16 -7.30 -41.48
CA GLY A 132 -3.91 -7.87 -40.96
C GLY A 132 -3.10 -6.94 -40.05
N ASN A 133 -3.63 -5.76 -39.71
CA ASN A 133 -2.99 -4.83 -38.77
C ASN A 133 -3.25 -5.30 -37.34
N MET A 134 -2.26 -5.09 -36.47
CA MET A 134 -2.41 -5.35 -35.04
C MET A 134 -3.45 -4.38 -34.42
N THR A 135 -4.54 -4.92 -33.91
CA THR A 135 -5.49 -4.13 -33.13
C THR A 135 -4.85 -3.74 -31.80
N ALA A 136 -5.27 -2.65 -31.21
CA ALA A 136 -4.79 -2.24 -29.89
C ALA A 136 -5.90 -2.42 -28.86
N LYS A 137 -6.42 -3.66 -28.76
CA LYS A 137 -7.44 -3.97 -27.76
C LYS A 137 -6.92 -3.70 -26.36
N LYS A 138 -7.71 -2.97 -25.60
CA LYS A 138 -7.38 -2.52 -24.26
C LYS A 138 -8.05 -3.42 -23.21
N THR A 139 -7.28 -3.93 -22.28
CA THR A 139 -7.80 -4.63 -21.10
C THR A 139 -7.60 -3.74 -19.87
N VAL A 140 -8.66 -3.55 -19.10
CA VAL A 140 -8.65 -2.80 -17.84
C VAL A 140 -9.12 -3.73 -16.73
N VAL A 141 -8.30 -3.91 -15.70
CA VAL A 141 -8.66 -4.60 -14.47
C VAL A 141 -8.77 -3.57 -13.36
N THR A 142 -9.88 -3.58 -12.65
CA THR A 142 -10.11 -2.66 -11.53
C THR A 142 -10.53 -3.46 -10.29
N THR A 143 -9.88 -3.16 -9.17
CA THR A 143 -10.29 -3.58 -7.83
C THR A 143 -11.09 -2.46 -7.18
N SER A 144 -12.26 -2.78 -6.65
CA SER A 144 -13.01 -1.84 -5.85
C SER A 144 -12.44 -1.73 -4.43
N ARG A 145 -12.99 -0.85 -3.61
CA ARG A 145 -12.67 -0.78 -2.18
C ARG A 145 -13.00 -2.08 -1.48
N GLY A 146 -12.17 -2.47 -0.52
CA GLY A 146 -12.30 -3.74 0.21
C GLY A 146 -11.89 -4.98 -0.59
N MET A 147 -11.29 -4.82 -1.77
CA MET A 147 -10.91 -5.94 -2.64
C MET A 147 -9.51 -5.76 -3.19
N ASP A 148 -8.76 -6.83 -3.19
CA ASP A 148 -7.50 -6.98 -3.92
C ASP A 148 -7.62 -8.10 -4.96
N ALA A 149 -6.68 -8.14 -5.90
CA ALA A 149 -6.61 -9.19 -6.91
C ALA A 149 -5.16 -9.55 -7.22
N GLN A 150 -4.95 -10.79 -7.61
CA GLN A 150 -3.71 -11.27 -8.21
C GLN A 150 -3.96 -11.60 -9.68
N MET A 151 -3.02 -11.25 -10.55
CA MET A 151 -3.13 -11.59 -11.96
C MET A 151 -1.81 -12.03 -12.56
N THR A 152 -1.89 -12.88 -13.57
CA THR A 152 -0.75 -13.26 -14.43
C THR A 152 -0.92 -12.58 -15.77
N LEU A 153 0.05 -11.75 -16.15
CA LEU A 153 0.09 -11.07 -17.44
C LEU A 153 0.53 -12.01 -18.59
N PRO A 154 0.36 -11.63 -19.86
CA PRO A 154 0.67 -12.50 -21.00
C PRO A 154 2.10 -13.05 -21.05
N ASP A 155 3.08 -12.33 -20.52
CA ASP A 155 4.48 -12.76 -20.43
C ASP A 155 4.79 -13.69 -19.25
N GLY A 156 3.80 -13.91 -18.35
CA GLY A 156 3.95 -14.64 -17.10
C GLY A 156 4.41 -13.79 -15.91
N THR A 157 4.48 -12.46 -16.05
CA THR A 157 4.65 -11.53 -14.93
C THR A 157 3.46 -11.64 -13.99
N VAL A 158 3.69 -11.70 -12.68
CA VAL A 158 2.63 -11.74 -11.67
C VAL A 158 2.46 -10.38 -11.05
N VAL A 159 1.22 -9.93 -10.95
CA VAL A 159 0.84 -8.63 -10.39
C VAL A 159 -0.19 -8.83 -9.27
N TRP A 160 0.03 -8.20 -8.12
CA TRP A 160 -0.99 -8.01 -7.08
C TRP A 160 -1.49 -6.58 -7.19
N LEU A 161 -2.78 -6.40 -7.22
CA LEU A 161 -3.46 -5.11 -7.32
C LEU A 161 -4.21 -4.87 -6.02
N ASN A 162 -3.87 -3.80 -5.28
CA ASN A 162 -4.47 -3.48 -3.99
C ASN A 162 -5.88 -2.86 -4.18
N ALA A 163 -6.58 -2.59 -3.08
CA ALA A 163 -7.91 -1.98 -3.12
C ALA A 163 -7.91 -0.60 -3.81
N GLU A 164 -9.03 -0.29 -4.48
CA GLU A 164 -9.22 0.98 -5.21
C GLU A 164 -8.11 1.25 -6.24
N SER A 165 -7.73 0.21 -6.98
CA SER A 165 -6.63 0.28 -7.94
C SER A 165 -7.06 -0.19 -9.32
N ARG A 166 -6.31 0.25 -10.33
CA ARG A 166 -6.57 -0.07 -11.73
C ARG A 166 -5.26 -0.36 -12.45
N ILE A 167 -5.25 -1.42 -13.24
CA ILE A 167 -4.19 -1.70 -14.20
C ILE A 167 -4.77 -1.79 -15.60
N THR A 168 -4.05 -1.25 -16.58
CA THR A 168 -4.44 -1.27 -17.99
C THR A 168 -3.26 -1.73 -18.83
N PHE A 169 -3.52 -2.63 -19.77
CA PHE A 169 -2.57 -3.07 -20.79
C PHE A 169 -3.30 -3.34 -22.11
N THR A 170 -2.55 -3.50 -23.19
CA THR A 170 -3.13 -3.75 -24.52
C THR A 170 -2.66 -5.08 -25.07
N ASP A 171 -3.29 -5.59 -26.12
CA ASP A 171 -2.86 -6.78 -26.85
C ASP A 171 -1.54 -6.61 -27.63
N LYS A 172 -1.01 -5.36 -27.69
CA LYS A 172 0.36 -5.09 -28.16
C LYS A 172 1.43 -5.37 -27.11
N TYR A 173 1.02 -5.70 -25.88
CA TYR A 173 1.91 -6.05 -24.78
C TYR A 173 2.88 -7.17 -25.17
N GLY A 174 4.17 -6.92 -25.03
CA GLY A 174 5.23 -7.89 -25.30
C GLY A 174 5.70 -7.98 -26.76
N LEU A 175 5.23 -7.10 -27.67
CA LEU A 175 5.75 -7.04 -29.04
C LEU A 175 7.13 -6.37 -29.11
N GLU A 176 7.24 -5.15 -28.59
CA GLU A 176 8.47 -4.39 -28.48
C GLU A 176 8.78 -4.08 -27.01
N THR A 177 7.76 -3.73 -26.27
CA THR A 177 7.79 -3.42 -24.84
C THR A 177 6.63 -4.11 -24.12
N ARG A 178 6.76 -4.27 -22.80
CA ARG A 178 5.72 -4.79 -21.92
C ARG A 178 5.19 -3.63 -21.09
N GLU A 179 4.17 -2.95 -21.60
CA GLU A 179 3.68 -1.70 -21.00
C GLU A 179 2.36 -1.89 -20.27
N VAL A 180 2.31 -1.33 -19.07
CA VAL A 180 1.07 -1.24 -18.27
C VAL A 180 0.91 0.16 -17.71
N ASN A 181 -0.35 0.59 -17.53
CA ASN A 181 -0.69 1.82 -16.80
C ASN A 181 -1.29 1.43 -15.47
N VAL A 182 -0.88 2.09 -14.38
CA VAL A 182 -1.35 1.84 -13.01
C VAL A 182 -1.83 3.12 -12.36
N GLU A 183 -3.03 3.07 -11.79
CA GLU A 183 -3.53 4.03 -10.81
C GLU A 183 -3.85 3.25 -9.53
N GLY A 184 -3.44 3.76 -8.37
CA GLY A 184 -3.56 3.05 -7.10
C GLY A 184 -2.28 2.35 -6.67
N GLU A 185 -2.34 1.12 -6.18
CA GLU A 185 -1.18 0.38 -5.70
C GLU A 185 -1.10 -1.01 -6.32
N ALA A 186 0.10 -1.37 -6.79
CA ALA A 186 0.39 -2.66 -7.36
C ALA A 186 1.80 -3.15 -6.99
N TYR A 187 1.90 -4.43 -6.68
CA TYR A 187 3.17 -5.13 -6.52
C TYR A 187 3.41 -6.02 -7.72
N PHE A 188 4.63 -6.00 -8.24
CA PHE A 188 5.04 -6.72 -9.45
C PHE A 188 6.13 -7.72 -9.14
N GLU A 189 6.00 -8.93 -9.66
CA GLU A 189 7.07 -9.89 -9.86
C GLU A 189 7.27 -10.06 -11.37
N VAL A 190 8.11 -9.22 -11.93
CA VAL A 190 8.31 -9.15 -13.38
C VAL A 190 9.19 -10.30 -13.84
N LYS A 191 8.69 -11.07 -14.80
CA LYS A 191 9.46 -12.10 -15.47
C LYS A 191 10.67 -11.49 -16.19
N LYS A 192 11.83 -12.11 -15.99
CA LYS A 192 13.08 -11.62 -16.61
C LYS A 192 13.03 -11.75 -18.12
N ASP A 193 13.18 -10.63 -18.80
CA ASP A 193 13.32 -10.50 -20.25
C ASP A 193 14.09 -9.20 -20.54
N THR A 194 15.27 -9.31 -21.12
CA THR A 194 16.18 -8.20 -21.44
C THR A 194 15.85 -7.54 -22.77
N ASP A 195 15.20 -8.26 -23.66
CA ASP A 195 14.92 -7.82 -25.03
C ASP A 195 13.64 -6.97 -25.08
N HIS A 196 12.68 -7.27 -24.17
CA HIS A 196 11.42 -6.53 -24.07
C HIS A 196 11.29 -5.92 -22.66
N PRO A 197 11.72 -4.66 -22.47
CA PRO A 197 11.60 -3.97 -21.19
C PRO A 197 10.16 -3.94 -20.69
N PHE A 198 9.98 -4.06 -19.37
CA PHE A 198 8.69 -3.89 -18.70
C PHE A 198 8.58 -2.45 -18.19
N ILE A 199 7.51 -1.75 -18.56
CA ILE A 199 7.31 -0.33 -18.27
C ILE A 199 5.99 -0.15 -17.53
N VAL A 200 6.02 0.50 -16.37
CA VAL A 200 4.83 0.91 -15.62
C VAL A 200 4.67 2.41 -15.70
N HIS A 201 3.61 2.86 -16.31
CA HIS A 201 3.21 4.25 -16.34
C HIS A 201 2.25 4.54 -15.18
N THR A 202 2.50 5.62 -14.46
CA THR A 202 1.60 6.16 -13.44
C THR A 202 1.28 7.62 -13.73
N PRO A 203 0.32 8.25 -13.04
CA PRO A 203 0.10 9.68 -13.15
C PRO A 203 1.29 10.54 -12.72
N TYR A 204 2.29 9.98 -12.03
CA TYR A 204 3.35 10.74 -11.36
C TYR A 204 4.76 10.44 -11.88
N PHE A 205 5.02 9.23 -12.32
CA PHE A 205 6.32 8.77 -12.83
C PHE A 205 6.15 7.55 -13.73
N THR A 206 7.18 7.22 -14.46
CA THR A 206 7.30 5.98 -15.23
C THR A 206 8.44 5.14 -14.65
N THR A 207 8.24 3.82 -14.54
CA THR A 207 9.30 2.88 -14.14
C THR A 207 9.62 1.93 -15.27
N LYS A 208 10.91 1.61 -15.45
CA LYS A 208 11.41 0.66 -16.45
C LYS A 208 12.27 -0.41 -15.79
N VAL A 209 11.97 -1.68 -16.07
CA VAL A 209 12.65 -2.84 -15.50
C VAL A 209 12.83 -3.96 -16.53
N LEU A 210 13.74 -4.92 -16.25
CA LEU A 210 14.00 -6.07 -17.11
C LEU A 210 13.67 -7.41 -16.45
N GLY A 211 13.44 -7.42 -15.12
CA GLY A 211 13.14 -8.61 -14.32
C GLY A 211 13.37 -8.31 -12.85
N THR A 212 12.32 -7.88 -12.15
CA THR A 212 12.43 -7.12 -10.90
C THR A 212 11.20 -7.37 -10.06
N SER A 213 11.36 -7.40 -8.73
CA SER A 213 10.23 -7.37 -7.79
C SER A 213 10.17 -6.01 -7.11
N PHE A 214 9.06 -5.30 -7.24
CA PHE A 214 8.89 -3.95 -6.72
C PHE A 214 7.42 -3.60 -6.46
N ASN A 215 7.19 -2.62 -5.56
CA ASN A 215 5.88 -2.05 -5.28
C ASN A 215 5.77 -0.65 -5.89
N VAL A 216 4.64 -0.34 -6.48
CA VAL A 216 4.28 0.99 -6.98
C VAL A 216 3.02 1.44 -6.25
N LYS A 217 3.04 2.64 -5.64
CA LYS A 217 1.87 3.27 -5.04
C LYS A 217 1.67 4.65 -5.66
N ALA A 218 0.55 4.86 -6.32
CA ALA A 218 0.24 6.05 -7.11
C ALA A 218 -1.24 6.44 -7.01
N TYR A 219 -1.78 6.48 -5.77
CA TYR A 219 -3.12 7.02 -5.52
C TYR A 219 -3.15 8.54 -5.70
N ARG A 220 -4.28 9.06 -6.15
CA ARG A 220 -4.47 10.50 -6.29
C ARG A 220 -4.39 11.20 -4.93
N GLN A 221 -3.80 12.41 -4.91
CA GLN A 221 -3.69 13.25 -3.70
C GLN A 221 -2.92 12.59 -2.55
N GLN A 222 -2.03 11.67 -2.85
CA GLN A 222 -1.12 11.04 -1.89
C GLN A 222 0.31 11.10 -2.41
N THR A 223 1.27 10.95 -1.52
CA THR A 223 2.67 10.74 -1.91
C THR A 223 2.77 9.45 -2.73
N ALA A 224 3.22 9.58 -3.95
CA ALA A 224 3.46 8.42 -4.81
C ALA A 224 4.87 7.88 -4.59
N HIS A 225 5.03 6.56 -4.67
CA HIS A 225 6.35 5.94 -4.48
C HIS A 225 6.55 4.65 -5.26
N VAL A 226 7.83 4.33 -5.45
CA VAL A 226 8.32 3.03 -5.90
C VAL A 226 9.24 2.47 -4.83
N VAL A 227 9.04 1.21 -4.45
CA VAL A 227 9.91 0.48 -3.50
C VAL A 227 10.50 -0.72 -4.21
N LEU A 228 11.82 -0.83 -4.22
CA LEU A 228 12.53 -1.90 -4.91
C LEU A 228 12.91 -3.03 -3.94
N VAL A 229 12.37 -4.21 -4.19
CA VAL A 229 12.64 -5.43 -3.40
C VAL A 229 13.80 -6.22 -3.98
N SER A 230 13.82 -6.46 -5.30
CA SER A 230 14.91 -7.19 -5.95
C SER A 230 15.09 -6.76 -7.41
N GLY A 231 16.28 -6.85 -7.94
CA GLY A 231 16.60 -6.46 -9.31
C GLY A 231 17.07 -5.01 -9.43
N LYS A 232 16.62 -4.30 -10.47
CA LYS A 232 16.98 -2.91 -10.77
C LYS A 232 15.79 -2.19 -11.37
N VAL A 233 15.54 -0.95 -10.95
CA VAL A 233 14.49 -0.07 -11.48
C VAL A 233 15.11 1.23 -11.95
N GLU A 234 14.70 1.67 -13.13
CA GLU A 234 14.85 3.04 -13.60
C GLU A 234 13.51 3.77 -13.39
N VAL A 235 13.53 4.88 -12.66
CA VAL A 235 12.35 5.73 -12.42
C VAL A 235 12.56 7.06 -13.12
N THR A 236 11.60 7.45 -13.96
CA THR A 236 11.62 8.74 -14.67
C THR A 236 10.46 9.59 -14.20
N GLY A 237 10.73 10.76 -13.67
CA GLY A 237 9.77 11.76 -13.24
C GLY A 237 9.09 12.48 -14.42
N LYS A 238 8.10 13.29 -14.12
CA LYS A 238 7.36 14.07 -15.15
C LYS A 238 8.22 15.08 -15.89
N GLU A 239 9.24 15.61 -15.24
CA GLU A 239 10.17 16.60 -15.81
C GLU A 239 11.31 15.95 -16.61
N GLY A 240 11.33 14.60 -16.67
CA GLY A 240 12.32 13.83 -17.41
C GLY A 240 13.58 13.49 -16.62
N ASP A 241 13.66 13.87 -15.36
CA ASP A 241 14.69 13.45 -14.43
C ASP A 241 14.60 11.93 -14.18
N THR A 242 15.76 11.28 -14.08
CA THR A 242 15.83 9.82 -13.99
C THR A 242 16.67 9.37 -12.81
N LEU A 243 16.16 8.43 -12.03
CA LEU A 243 16.85 7.80 -10.90
C LEU A 243 16.94 6.29 -11.13
N ILE A 244 18.11 5.74 -10.84
CA ILE A 244 18.33 4.29 -10.82
C ILE A 244 18.27 3.81 -9.38
N MET A 245 17.47 2.76 -9.12
CA MET A 245 17.29 2.16 -7.80
C MET A 245 18.01 0.82 -7.68
N SER A 246 18.50 0.57 -6.46
CA SER A 246 19.02 -0.70 -5.97
C SER A 246 18.06 -1.30 -4.93
N PRO A 247 18.09 -2.62 -4.68
CA PRO A 247 17.26 -3.26 -3.67
C PRO A 247 17.39 -2.59 -2.29
N GLY A 248 16.26 -2.39 -1.61
CA GLY A 248 16.17 -1.67 -0.35
C GLY A 248 16.14 -0.14 -0.50
N GLU A 249 15.84 0.37 -1.70
CA GLU A 249 15.62 1.80 -1.93
C GLU A 249 14.15 2.09 -2.23
N ILE A 250 13.72 3.30 -1.86
CA ILE A 250 12.43 3.91 -2.17
C ILE A 250 12.66 5.22 -2.92
N VAL A 251 11.85 5.48 -3.92
CA VAL A 251 11.73 6.80 -4.56
C VAL A 251 10.34 7.34 -4.27
N ASN A 252 10.27 8.51 -3.65
CA ASN A 252 9.03 9.22 -3.33
C ASN A 252 8.89 10.47 -4.22
N THR A 253 7.66 10.81 -4.59
CA THR A 253 7.31 12.10 -5.21
C THR A 253 5.94 12.58 -4.74
N GLU A 254 5.82 13.88 -4.48
CA GLU A 254 4.55 14.53 -4.16
C GLU A 254 3.96 15.15 -5.42
N ASN A 255 2.78 14.68 -5.84
CA ASN A 255 2.05 15.17 -7.03
C ASN A 255 2.87 15.17 -8.34
N GLY A 256 3.94 14.34 -8.41
CA GLY A 256 4.84 14.26 -9.56
C GLY A 256 5.84 15.41 -9.65
N GLY A 257 6.12 16.09 -8.53
CA GLY A 257 7.26 17.01 -8.39
C GLY A 257 8.58 16.28 -8.19
N ASP A 258 9.51 16.92 -7.51
CA ASP A 258 10.86 16.38 -7.26
C ASP A 258 10.84 14.96 -6.72
N MET A 259 11.67 14.09 -7.30
CA MET A 259 11.84 12.72 -6.82
C MET A 259 12.93 12.67 -5.74
N LYS A 260 12.62 12.04 -4.61
CA LYS A 260 13.56 11.79 -3.51
C LYS A 260 13.83 10.30 -3.38
N LYS A 261 15.11 9.91 -3.43
CA LYS A 261 15.54 8.52 -3.28
C LYS A 261 16.19 8.32 -1.92
N GLU A 262 15.74 7.29 -1.18
CA GLU A 262 16.20 6.97 0.17
C GLU A 262 16.34 5.45 0.34
N ARG A 263 17.08 5.01 1.37
CA ARG A 263 17.09 3.60 1.79
C ARG A 263 15.93 3.34 2.73
N THR A 264 15.30 2.18 2.58
CA THR A 264 14.17 1.76 3.41
C THR A 264 14.17 0.26 3.67
N ASP A 265 13.53 -0.18 4.74
CA ASP A 265 13.09 -1.56 4.86
C ASP A 265 11.90 -1.77 3.93
N THR A 266 12.00 -2.72 3.02
CA THR A 266 10.94 -2.99 2.05
C THR A 266 9.79 -3.82 2.63
N TYR A 267 10.00 -4.44 3.80
CA TYR A 267 9.04 -5.34 4.42
C TYR A 267 7.66 -4.70 4.64
N PRO A 268 7.54 -3.49 5.22
CA PRO A 268 6.23 -2.84 5.43
C PRO A 268 5.45 -2.62 4.14
N PHE A 269 6.14 -2.34 3.03
CA PHE A 269 5.51 -1.96 1.76
C PHE A 269 4.96 -3.13 0.95
N VAL A 270 5.19 -4.37 1.39
CA VAL A 270 4.79 -5.57 0.63
C VAL A 270 3.83 -6.49 1.40
N GLN A 271 3.63 -6.25 2.69
CA GLN A 271 2.80 -7.11 3.55
C GLN A 271 1.31 -7.08 3.17
N TRP A 272 0.86 -6.00 2.55
CA TRP A 272 -0.53 -5.88 2.13
C TRP A 272 -0.98 -6.99 1.17
N LYS A 273 -0.09 -7.49 0.29
CA LYS A 273 -0.38 -8.59 -0.63
C LYS A 273 -0.49 -9.95 0.07
N ASP A 274 0.09 -10.05 1.26
CA ASP A 274 0.05 -11.25 2.11
C ASP A 274 -1.08 -11.19 3.16
N GLY A 275 -1.95 -10.17 3.07
CA GLY A 275 -3.16 -10.04 3.88
C GLY A 275 -3.00 -9.25 5.18
N PHE A 276 -1.94 -8.46 5.31
CA PHE A 276 -1.66 -7.66 6.51
C PHE A 276 -1.70 -6.15 6.22
N PHE A 277 -2.19 -5.40 7.18
CA PHE A 277 -1.81 -4.02 7.40
C PHE A 277 -0.53 -4.02 8.23
N TYR A 278 0.56 -3.51 7.68
CA TYR A 278 1.83 -3.39 8.37
C TYR A 278 2.41 -2.00 8.14
N PHE A 279 2.45 -1.21 9.18
CA PHE A 279 2.93 0.16 9.15
C PHE A 279 4.09 0.30 10.13
N ASP A 280 5.17 0.91 9.71
CA ASP A 280 6.31 1.25 10.58
C ASP A 280 6.60 2.74 10.50
N ARG A 281 6.50 3.44 11.63
CA ARG A 281 6.67 4.90 11.71
C ARG A 281 5.88 5.65 10.64
N THR A 282 4.64 5.21 10.42
CA THR A 282 3.76 5.76 9.38
C THR A 282 2.82 6.80 9.99
N PRO A 283 2.62 7.96 9.33
CA PRO A 283 1.66 8.96 9.78
C PRO A 283 0.25 8.35 9.93
N LEU A 284 -0.42 8.70 11.04
CA LEU A 284 -1.76 8.18 11.34
C LEU A 284 -2.77 8.49 10.21
N ALA A 285 -2.63 9.63 9.54
CA ALA A 285 -3.46 9.95 8.38
C ALA A 285 -3.32 8.92 7.25
N ASP A 286 -2.13 8.40 7.00
CA ASP A 286 -1.90 7.41 5.96
C ASP A 286 -2.42 6.02 6.37
N ILE A 287 -2.22 5.64 7.64
CA ILE A 287 -2.81 4.42 8.22
C ILE A 287 -4.34 4.46 8.06
N MET A 288 -4.96 5.57 8.47
CA MET A 288 -6.40 5.72 8.42
C MET A 288 -6.95 5.74 6.99
N ARG A 289 -6.22 6.31 6.03
CA ARG A 289 -6.60 6.24 4.59
C ARG A 289 -6.59 4.80 4.06
N GLU A 290 -5.60 3.99 4.45
CA GLU A 290 -5.57 2.58 4.06
C GLU A 290 -6.74 1.79 4.66
N LEU A 291 -7.04 2.00 5.95
CA LEU A 291 -8.21 1.41 6.60
C LEU A 291 -9.52 1.89 5.96
N GLY A 292 -9.64 3.19 5.71
CA GLY A 292 -10.79 3.78 5.02
C GLY A 292 -11.02 3.17 3.64
N ARG A 293 -9.96 2.94 2.88
CA ARG A 293 -10.00 2.30 1.55
C ARG A 293 -10.41 0.84 1.64
N TRP A 294 -9.87 0.09 2.59
CA TRP A 294 -10.17 -1.33 2.74
C TRP A 294 -11.59 -1.58 3.26
N TYR A 295 -12.00 -0.84 4.30
CA TYR A 295 -13.33 -1.01 4.91
C TYR A 295 -14.42 -0.16 4.25
N ASN A 296 -14.07 0.71 3.31
CA ASN A 296 -14.94 1.71 2.68
C ASN A 296 -15.71 2.55 3.72
N ILE A 297 -14.99 3.10 4.68
CA ILE A 297 -15.51 3.89 5.79
C ILE A 297 -14.94 5.31 5.76
N ASN A 298 -15.73 6.32 6.15
CA ASN A 298 -15.25 7.70 6.28
C ASN A 298 -14.21 7.82 7.38
N ILE A 299 -13.22 8.68 7.17
CA ILE A 299 -12.20 9.00 8.16
C ILE A 299 -12.20 10.51 8.38
N VAL A 300 -12.46 10.92 9.61
CA VAL A 300 -12.55 12.33 10.02
C VAL A 300 -11.63 12.59 11.21
N PHE A 301 -10.77 13.58 11.08
CA PHE A 301 -9.95 14.11 12.16
C PHE A 301 -10.60 15.37 12.73
N GLU A 302 -11.21 15.26 13.89
CA GLU A 302 -11.65 16.42 14.70
C GLU A 302 -10.45 17.15 15.29
N ASN A 303 -9.34 16.42 15.51
CA ASN A 303 -8.07 16.96 15.91
C ASN A 303 -7.02 16.74 14.80
N PRO A 304 -6.80 17.71 13.90
CA PRO A 304 -5.83 17.56 12.80
C PRO A 304 -4.39 17.31 13.25
N SER A 305 -4.03 17.64 14.50
CA SER A 305 -2.66 17.38 15.01
C SER A 305 -2.33 15.89 15.06
N LEU A 306 -3.35 15.02 15.17
CA LEU A 306 -3.19 13.57 15.15
C LEU A 306 -2.74 13.04 13.79
N MET A 307 -3.00 13.73 12.70
CA MET A 307 -2.68 13.29 11.34
C MET A 307 -1.21 12.96 11.15
N ASN A 308 -0.33 13.71 11.83
CA ASN A 308 1.13 13.57 11.72
C ASN A 308 1.75 12.69 12.82
N VAL A 309 0.94 12.07 13.67
CA VAL A 309 1.44 11.13 14.69
C VAL A 309 1.91 9.87 13.98
N ASN A 310 3.19 9.55 14.13
CA ASN A 310 3.75 8.33 13.55
C ASN A 310 3.50 7.14 14.46
N LEU A 311 2.94 6.08 13.90
CA LEU A 311 2.67 4.84 14.62
C LEU A 311 3.39 3.65 13.97
N HIS A 312 3.66 2.65 14.80
CA HIS A 312 3.84 1.27 14.39
C HIS A 312 2.51 0.56 14.60
N PHE A 313 1.96 -0.06 13.55
CA PHE A 313 0.66 -0.71 13.61
C PHE A 313 0.63 -1.94 12.71
N VAL A 314 0.17 -3.07 13.26
CA VAL A 314 0.00 -4.33 12.53
C VAL A 314 -1.39 -4.88 12.79
N ALA A 315 -2.07 -5.32 11.72
CA ALA A 315 -3.36 -5.99 11.80
C ALA A 315 -3.56 -6.88 10.57
N GLU A 316 -4.39 -7.91 10.69
CA GLU A 316 -4.82 -8.69 9.53
C GLU A 316 -5.94 -7.95 8.79
N LYS A 317 -5.94 -8.01 7.47
CA LYS A 317 -7.01 -7.44 6.63
C LYS A 317 -8.37 -8.14 6.83
N THR A 318 -8.37 -9.31 7.44
CA THR A 318 -9.56 -10.10 7.77
C THR A 318 -10.20 -9.73 9.11
N GLN A 319 -9.52 -8.95 9.96
CA GLN A 319 -10.05 -8.51 11.25
C GLN A 319 -11.26 -7.59 11.09
N ASP A 320 -12.15 -7.61 12.09
CA ASP A 320 -13.25 -6.66 12.15
C ASP A 320 -12.75 -5.24 12.43
N ILE A 321 -13.29 -4.25 11.73
CA ILE A 321 -12.88 -2.84 11.88
C ILE A 321 -13.07 -2.32 13.31
N ASN A 322 -14.08 -2.81 14.06
CA ASN A 322 -14.29 -2.42 15.44
C ASN A 322 -13.13 -2.86 16.36
N ASP A 323 -12.54 -4.03 16.09
CA ASP A 323 -11.40 -4.52 16.88
C ASP A 323 -10.11 -3.77 16.53
N ILE A 324 -9.94 -3.40 15.27
CA ILE A 324 -8.87 -2.50 14.82
C ILE A 324 -9.00 -1.13 15.52
N VAL A 325 -10.19 -0.52 15.51
CA VAL A 325 -10.44 0.77 16.17
C VAL A 325 -10.17 0.70 17.66
N LYS A 326 -10.61 -0.36 18.36
CA LYS A 326 -10.29 -0.57 19.80
C LYS A 326 -8.79 -0.67 20.05
N SER A 327 -8.05 -1.24 19.13
CA SER A 327 -6.58 -1.37 19.23
C SER A 327 -5.90 -0.03 19.01
N LEU A 328 -6.34 0.75 18.03
CA LEU A 328 -5.86 2.11 17.78
C LEU A 328 -6.15 3.06 18.95
N ASP A 329 -7.35 2.99 19.54
CA ASP A 329 -7.75 3.84 20.69
C ASP A 329 -6.82 3.66 21.92
N LYS A 330 -6.13 2.52 22.03
CA LYS A 330 -5.18 2.27 23.14
C LYS A 330 -3.80 2.91 22.92
N VAL A 331 -3.45 3.24 21.68
CA VAL A 331 -2.06 3.61 21.31
C VAL A 331 -1.93 5.03 20.81
N ILE A 332 -2.99 5.65 20.32
CA ILE A 332 -2.94 7.05 19.87
C ILE A 332 -3.08 8.02 21.06
N PRO A 333 -2.44 9.19 20.99
CA PRO A 333 -2.57 10.22 22.02
C PRO A 333 -3.89 11.02 21.83
N GLY A 334 -5.03 10.33 21.84
CA GLY A 334 -6.35 10.89 21.58
C GLY A 334 -7.41 9.86 21.80
N LYS A 335 -8.57 10.03 21.19
CA LYS A 335 -9.67 9.09 21.19
C LYS A 335 -10.09 8.74 19.77
N VAL A 336 -10.35 7.46 19.53
CA VAL A 336 -10.94 6.98 18.27
C VAL A 336 -12.31 6.42 18.54
N THR A 337 -13.28 6.81 17.74
CA THR A 337 -14.62 6.25 17.78
C THR A 337 -15.05 5.80 16.41
N ILE A 338 -15.91 4.79 16.36
CA ILE A 338 -16.54 4.32 15.13
C ILE A 338 -18.04 4.48 15.23
N GLY A 339 -18.63 5.14 14.24
CA GLY A 339 -20.07 5.26 14.02
C GLY A 339 -20.53 4.37 12.87
N ASP A 340 -21.74 4.62 12.34
CA ASP A 340 -22.39 3.77 11.33
C ASP A 340 -21.58 3.65 10.01
N ASN A 341 -20.85 4.67 9.61
CA ASN A 341 -20.00 4.69 8.41
C ASN A 341 -18.83 5.66 8.54
N GLU A 342 -18.36 5.92 9.76
CA GLU A 342 -17.33 6.91 10.01
C GLU A 342 -16.45 6.52 11.20
N ILE A 343 -15.16 6.70 11.05
CA ILE A 343 -14.18 6.68 12.14
C ILE A 343 -13.78 8.13 12.40
N THR A 344 -13.95 8.57 13.65
CA THR A 344 -13.61 9.93 14.08
C THR A 344 -12.48 9.89 15.11
N LEU A 345 -11.49 10.77 14.90
CA LEU A 345 -10.29 10.91 15.74
C LEU A 345 -10.30 12.30 16.42
N TYR A 346 -10.30 12.32 17.77
CA TYR A 346 -10.41 13.51 18.62
C TYR A 346 -9.09 13.90 19.26
#